data_be4a39a662a216fe3f073fe6e4fdb3a2
#
_entry.id   be4a39a662a216fe3f073fe6e4fdb3a2
#
_cell.length_a   1.000
_cell.length_b   1.000
_cell.length_c   1.000
_cell.angle_alpha   90.00
_cell.angle_beta   90.00
_cell.angle_gamma   90.00
#
_symmetry.space_group_name_H-M   'P 1'
#
loop_
_entity.id
_entity.type
_entity.pdbx_description
1 polymer ?
#
loop_
_entity_poly.entity_id
_entity_poly.type
_entity_poly.pdbx_seq_one_letter_code
_entity_poly.pdbx_strand_id
1 'polypeptide(L)'
;MRKLSYILMLMLLPSFAFAQIGVHRNDFSIGVNGGYNMSSVKFTPKVSQSQLGGINAGLSARYVCEKYFNTICSVYGEINYSQMGWKEDILDVNDQPVINSTTGLPEEYQRTISYIQVPVMAHLAWGRERKGVAFFVNLGPQFGYCLSETTKTNFNFSDRNMADRVNPVCAQDTMAIENKFDYGIAAGAGLEFSISRVGHFLLEGRYYYGLGNIYGDSKRDYFGSSNFNNISVKLTYLFDIVRTKNEKIK
;
A
#
# COMPACT_ATOMS: atom_id res chain seq x y z
N MET A 1 -1.87 39.92 11.71
CA MET A 1 -2.16 39.60 13.10
C MET A 1 -3.41 38.74 13.33
N ARG A 2 -4.54 38.99 12.67
CA ARG A 2 -5.78 38.16 12.82
C ARG A 2 -5.61 36.67 12.48
N LYS A 3 -4.83 36.32 11.45
CA LYS A 3 -4.62 34.90 11.04
C LYS A 3 -3.78 34.09 12.04
N LEU A 4 -2.84 34.76 12.71
CA LEU A 4 -2.02 34.13 13.77
C LEU A 4 -2.83 33.82 15.02
N SER A 5 -3.84 34.65 15.32
CA SER A 5 -4.76 34.47 16.45
C SER A 5 -5.66 33.23 16.27
N TYR A 6 -6.09 32.91 15.03
CA TYR A 6 -6.89 31.71 14.76
C TYR A 6 -6.05 30.42 14.86
N ILE A 7 -4.80 30.47 14.45
CA ILE A 7 -3.86 29.32 14.59
C ILE A 7 -3.57 29.06 16.07
N LEU A 8 -3.35 30.11 16.86
CA LEU A 8 -3.14 29.99 18.31
C LEU A 8 -4.40 29.47 19.03
N MET A 9 -5.61 29.90 18.59
CA MET A 9 -6.87 29.42 19.13
C MET A 9 -7.17 27.95 18.75
N LEU A 10 -6.74 27.52 17.55
CA LEU A 10 -6.85 26.13 17.12
C LEU A 10 -5.87 25.21 17.90
N MET A 11 -4.72 25.71 18.33
CA MET A 11 -3.77 24.96 19.15
C MET A 11 -4.20 24.82 20.63
N LEU A 12 -5.11 25.65 21.10
CA LEU A 12 -5.65 25.60 22.47
C LEU A 12 -6.84 24.64 22.63
N LEU A 13 -7.45 24.18 21.53
CA LEU A 13 -8.57 23.23 21.56
C LEU A 13 -8.24 21.84 22.15
N PRO A 14 -7.02 21.30 22.06
CA PRO A 14 -6.73 20.00 22.68
C PRO A 14 -6.69 20.02 24.23
N SER A 15 -6.64 21.18 24.87
CA SER A 15 -6.51 21.28 26.33
C SER A 15 -7.77 20.86 27.12
N PHE A 16 -8.90 20.67 26.46
CA PHE A 16 -10.14 20.20 27.08
C PHE A 16 -10.48 18.73 26.79
N ALA A 17 -9.57 18.00 26.13
CA ALA A 17 -9.68 16.57 26.09
C ALA A 17 -9.41 16.04 27.52
N PHE A 18 -10.47 15.91 28.31
CA PHE A 18 -10.44 15.10 29.52
C PHE A 18 -9.84 13.76 29.11
N ALA A 19 -8.68 13.41 29.67
CA ALA A 19 -8.06 12.11 29.47
C ALA A 19 -9.04 11.06 29.99
N GLN A 20 -9.89 10.55 29.12
CA GLN A 20 -10.77 9.46 29.45
C GLN A 20 -9.86 8.25 29.62
N ILE A 21 -9.88 7.68 30.82
CA ILE A 21 -9.09 6.50 31.13
C ILE A 21 -9.63 5.36 30.27
N GLY A 22 -8.88 4.96 29.24
CA GLY A 22 -9.17 3.79 28.42
C GLY A 22 -9.06 2.52 29.25
N VAL A 23 -9.80 1.50 28.88
CA VAL A 23 -9.62 0.18 29.45
C VAL A 23 -8.39 -0.45 28.82
N HIS A 24 -7.32 -0.57 29.63
CA HIS A 24 -6.07 -1.18 29.17
C HIS A 24 -6.32 -2.61 28.69
N ARG A 25 -5.76 -2.93 27.53
CA ARG A 25 -5.78 -4.26 26.93
C ARG A 25 -4.34 -4.72 26.71
N ASN A 26 -4.13 -6.02 26.76
CA ASN A 26 -2.86 -6.64 26.46
C ASN A 26 -3.12 -7.89 25.63
N ASP A 27 -3.84 -7.70 24.50
CA ASP A 27 -4.17 -8.81 23.63
C ASP A 27 -3.17 -8.80 22.48
N PHE A 28 -2.50 -9.92 22.25
CA PHE A 28 -1.54 -10.10 21.19
C PHE A 28 -1.99 -11.23 20.26
N SER A 29 -2.06 -10.90 18.97
CA SER A 29 -2.48 -11.84 17.93
C SER A 29 -1.44 -11.87 16.82
N ILE A 30 -1.20 -13.03 16.26
CA ILE A 30 -0.36 -13.22 15.06
C ILE A 30 -1.15 -13.98 14.01
N GLY A 31 -0.72 -13.88 12.77
CA GLY A 31 -1.40 -14.59 11.71
C GLY A 31 -0.75 -14.46 10.35
N VAL A 32 -1.52 -14.84 9.35
CA VAL A 32 -1.11 -14.83 7.95
C VAL A 32 -2.05 -13.96 7.15
N ASN A 33 -1.52 -13.34 6.11
CA ASN A 33 -2.30 -12.55 5.18
C ASN A 33 -1.99 -12.92 3.73
N GLY A 34 -2.95 -12.69 2.87
CA GLY A 34 -2.80 -12.81 1.43
C GLY A 34 -3.73 -11.86 0.72
N GLY A 35 -3.36 -11.43 -0.48
CA GLY A 35 -4.14 -10.47 -1.22
C GLY A 35 -3.67 -10.28 -2.65
N TYR A 36 -4.37 -9.39 -3.33
CA TYR A 36 -4.09 -9.00 -4.70
C TYR A 36 -3.81 -7.50 -4.76
N ASN A 37 -2.75 -7.13 -5.46
CA ASN A 37 -2.33 -5.76 -5.70
C ASN A 37 -2.74 -5.31 -7.10
N MET A 38 -3.10 -4.04 -7.20
CA MET A 38 -3.25 -3.31 -8.47
C MET A 38 -2.36 -2.07 -8.37
N SER A 39 -1.20 -2.12 -9.00
CA SER A 39 -0.16 -1.11 -8.86
C SER A 39 0.09 -0.33 -10.14
N SER A 40 0.58 0.88 -10.00
CA SER A 40 1.06 1.75 -11.05
C SER A 40 2.18 2.64 -10.50
N VAL A 41 2.92 3.32 -11.39
CA VAL A 41 3.98 4.25 -11.00
C VAL A 41 3.65 5.63 -11.56
N LYS A 42 3.66 6.65 -10.71
CA LYS A 42 3.50 8.02 -11.13
C LYS A 42 4.82 8.56 -11.66
N PHE A 43 4.96 8.61 -12.99
CA PHE A 43 6.13 9.18 -13.65
C PHE A 43 5.97 10.65 -13.99
N THR A 44 7.08 11.41 -13.94
CA THR A 44 7.20 12.76 -14.49
C THR A 44 8.53 12.86 -15.23
N PRO A 45 8.52 12.96 -16.59
CA PRO A 45 7.38 13.05 -17.51
C PRO A 45 6.47 11.83 -17.49
N LYS A 46 5.19 12.02 -17.85
CA LYS A 46 4.15 10.99 -17.75
C LYS A 46 4.40 9.85 -18.74
N VAL A 47 4.34 8.62 -18.25
CA VAL A 47 4.27 7.38 -19.04
C VAL A 47 2.82 6.91 -19.06
N SER A 48 2.28 6.60 -20.24
CA SER A 48 0.95 6.00 -20.36
C SER A 48 1.00 4.57 -19.88
N GLN A 49 0.14 4.22 -18.91
CA GLN A 49 0.17 2.92 -18.27
C GLN A 49 -1.18 2.53 -17.69
N SER A 50 -1.45 1.24 -17.67
CA SER A 50 -2.51 0.60 -16.93
C SER A 50 -1.99 0.00 -15.62
N GLN A 51 -2.92 -0.37 -14.75
CA GLN A 51 -2.57 -1.01 -13.48
C GLN A 51 -2.04 -2.42 -13.71
N LEU A 52 -0.94 -2.74 -13.03
CA LEU A 52 -0.39 -4.09 -13.02
C LEU A 52 -0.92 -4.88 -11.84
N GLY A 53 -1.47 -6.06 -12.12
CA GLY A 53 -1.87 -7.03 -11.11
C GLY A 53 -0.67 -7.75 -10.51
N GLY A 54 -0.68 -7.96 -9.18
CA GLY A 54 0.36 -8.68 -8.47
C GLY A 54 -0.18 -9.38 -7.23
N ILE A 55 0.61 -10.26 -6.65
CA ILE A 55 0.26 -10.95 -5.40
C ILE A 55 0.90 -10.27 -4.20
N ASN A 56 0.24 -10.42 -3.05
CA ASN A 56 0.72 -9.99 -1.75
C ASN A 56 0.45 -11.11 -0.76
N ALA A 57 1.48 -11.54 -0.01
CA ALA A 57 1.32 -12.57 1.02
C ALA A 57 2.37 -12.37 2.12
N GLY A 58 1.99 -12.66 3.37
CA GLY A 58 2.92 -12.48 4.48
C GLY A 58 2.38 -12.84 5.84
N LEU A 59 3.08 -12.35 6.85
CA LEU A 59 2.76 -12.52 8.25
C LEU A 59 2.23 -11.21 8.82
N SER A 60 1.30 -11.31 9.78
CA SER A 60 0.69 -10.17 10.46
C SER A 60 0.79 -10.35 11.95
N ALA A 61 0.96 -9.23 12.66
CA ALA A 61 0.92 -9.17 14.11
C ALA A 61 0.07 -7.97 14.54
N ARG A 62 -0.75 -8.15 15.56
CA ARG A 62 -1.60 -7.10 16.14
C ARG A 62 -1.46 -7.10 17.66
N TYR A 63 -1.20 -5.93 18.20
CA TYR A 63 -1.20 -5.67 19.62
C TYR A 63 -2.30 -4.69 19.99
N VAL A 64 -3.32 -5.13 20.71
CA VAL A 64 -4.40 -4.29 21.21
C VAL A 64 -3.93 -3.61 22.49
N CYS A 65 -3.81 -2.27 22.42
CA CYS A 65 -3.31 -1.47 23.54
C CYS A 65 -4.43 -1.10 24.50
N GLU A 66 -5.50 -0.54 23.98
CA GLU A 66 -6.55 0.06 24.78
C GLU A 66 -7.91 0.00 24.09
N LYS A 67 -8.95 0.12 24.90
CA LYS A 67 -10.32 0.29 24.42
C LYS A 67 -10.93 1.54 25.03
N TYR A 68 -11.38 2.44 24.15
CA TYR A 68 -12.11 3.65 24.51
C TYR A 68 -13.55 3.53 24.05
N PHE A 69 -14.51 3.39 24.98
CA PHE A 69 -15.91 3.13 24.67
C PHE A 69 -16.10 1.97 23.68
N ASN A 70 -16.45 2.28 22.43
CA ASN A 70 -16.64 1.29 21.37
C ASN A 70 -15.43 1.20 20.41
N THR A 71 -14.38 2.00 20.63
CA THR A 71 -13.18 2.02 19.78
C THR A 71 -12.10 1.15 20.39
N ILE A 72 -11.61 0.20 19.62
CA ILE A 72 -10.49 -0.69 19.97
C ILE A 72 -9.25 -0.12 19.27
N CYS A 73 -8.24 0.28 20.05
CA CYS A 73 -7.00 0.85 19.57
C CYS A 73 -5.90 -0.21 19.58
N SER A 74 -5.27 -0.43 18.43
CA SER A 74 -4.23 -1.44 18.27
C SER A 74 -3.07 -0.91 17.42
N VAL A 75 -1.89 -1.49 17.62
CA VAL A 75 -0.78 -1.42 16.67
C VAL A 75 -0.81 -2.67 15.81
N TYR A 76 -0.73 -2.48 14.49
CA TYR A 76 -0.80 -3.53 13.50
C TYR A 76 0.44 -3.48 12.61
N GLY A 77 1.18 -4.57 12.56
CA GLY A 77 2.39 -4.70 11.75
C GLY A 77 2.33 -5.91 10.86
N GLU A 78 2.98 -5.83 9.71
CA GLU A 78 3.08 -6.95 8.77
C GLU A 78 4.49 -7.07 8.22
N ILE A 79 4.82 -8.24 7.70
CA ILE A 79 5.97 -8.50 6.83
C ILE A 79 5.44 -9.25 5.63
N ASN A 80 5.45 -8.61 4.47
CA ASN A 80 4.81 -9.12 3.26
C ASN A 80 5.82 -9.24 2.12
N TYR A 81 5.74 -10.33 1.37
CA TYR A 81 6.21 -10.38 0.00
C TYR A 81 5.13 -9.75 -0.89
N SER A 82 5.51 -8.80 -1.74
CA SER A 82 4.58 -8.03 -2.55
C SER A 82 5.14 -7.83 -3.95
N GLN A 83 4.33 -8.12 -4.96
CA GLN A 83 4.64 -7.81 -6.35
C GLN A 83 3.90 -6.54 -6.75
N MET A 84 4.66 -5.56 -7.24
CA MET A 84 4.17 -4.29 -7.75
C MET A 84 4.88 -3.94 -9.05
N GLY A 85 4.35 -2.98 -9.80
CA GLY A 85 4.97 -2.54 -11.05
C GLY A 85 4.00 -1.77 -11.91
N TRP A 86 4.22 -1.81 -13.23
CA TRP A 86 3.35 -1.17 -14.21
C TRP A 86 3.32 -1.96 -15.52
N LYS A 87 2.25 -1.78 -16.27
CA LYS A 87 2.11 -2.20 -17.67
C LYS A 87 1.93 -0.95 -18.51
N GLU A 88 2.70 -0.79 -19.58
CA GLU A 88 2.58 0.36 -20.46
C GLU A 88 1.41 0.21 -21.42
N ASP A 89 0.73 1.32 -21.65
CA ASP A 89 -0.27 1.46 -22.71
C ASP A 89 0.42 2.11 -23.92
N ILE A 90 0.92 1.28 -24.83
CA ILE A 90 1.64 1.69 -26.03
C ILE A 90 0.63 1.87 -27.15
N LEU A 91 0.15 3.12 -27.32
CA LEU A 91 -0.95 3.47 -28.21
C LEU A 91 -0.52 4.47 -29.27
N ASP A 92 -1.21 4.42 -30.42
CA ASP A 92 -1.12 5.37 -31.52
C ASP A 92 -2.08 6.56 -31.31
N VAL A 93 -2.12 7.49 -32.29
CA VAL A 93 -2.98 8.69 -32.26
C VAL A 93 -4.49 8.37 -32.30
N ASN A 94 -4.88 7.15 -32.62
CA ASN A 94 -6.28 6.68 -32.68
C ASN A 94 -6.62 5.81 -31.48
N ASP A 95 -5.80 5.82 -30.40
CA ASP A 95 -5.94 4.93 -29.24
C ASP A 95 -5.89 3.44 -29.59
N GLN A 96 -5.21 3.07 -30.69
CA GLN A 96 -5.01 1.67 -31.06
C GLN A 96 -3.61 1.21 -30.62
N PRO A 97 -3.44 -0.09 -30.27
CA PRO A 97 -2.13 -0.63 -29.94
C PRO A 97 -1.14 -0.46 -31.10
N VAL A 98 0.05 0.06 -30.79
CA VAL A 98 1.13 0.21 -31.78
C VAL A 98 1.64 -1.16 -32.20
N ILE A 99 1.71 -1.40 -33.49
CA ILE A 99 2.17 -2.67 -34.05
C ILE A 99 3.68 -2.58 -34.32
N ASN A 100 4.40 -3.58 -33.82
CA ASN A 100 5.82 -3.72 -34.09
C ASN A 100 6.04 -4.14 -35.54
N SER A 101 6.91 -3.42 -36.26
CA SER A 101 7.16 -3.64 -37.69
C SER A 101 7.84 -4.99 -37.98
N THR A 102 8.58 -5.54 -37.01
CA THR A 102 9.32 -6.81 -37.17
C THR A 102 8.46 -8.01 -36.84
N THR A 103 7.67 -7.94 -35.77
CA THR A 103 6.87 -9.08 -35.29
C THR A 103 5.44 -9.09 -35.81
N GLY A 104 4.92 -7.94 -36.26
CA GLY A 104 3.52 -7.77 -36.67
C GLY A 104 2.51 -7.85 -35.52
N LEU A 105 2.96 -7.85 -34.26
CA LEU A 105 2.15 -7.93 -33.07
C LEU A 105 2.10 -6.60 -32.33
N PRO A 106 1.05 -6.33 -31.53
CA PRO A 106 1.01 -5.18 -30.64
C PRO A 106 2.20 -5.18 -29.68
N GLU A 107 2.84 -4.02 -29.53
CA GLU A 107 3.95 -3.87 -28.59
C GLU A 107 3.44 -3.92 -27.15
N GLU A 108 4.01 -4.80 -26.33
CA GLU A 108 3.69 -4.94 -24.92
C GLU A 108 4.92 -4.80 -24.05
N TYR A 109 4.82 -4.00 -23.00
CA TYR A 109 5.83 -3.84 -21.97
C TYR A 109 5.22 -3.91 -20.59
N GLN A 110 5.80 -4.75 -19.73
CA GLN A 110 5.41 -4.88 -18.34
C GLN A 110 6.66 -5.03 -17.47
N ARG A 111 6.70 -4.27 -16.38
CA ARG A 111 7.76 -4.41 -15.38
C ARG A 111 7.18 -4.74 -14.02
N THR A 112 7.60 -5.87 -13.48
CA THR A 112 7.19 -6.36 -12.15
C THR A 112 8.38 -6.29 -11.21
N ILE A 113 8.17 -5.72 -10.03
CA ILE A 113 9.17 -5.55 -8.99
C ILE A 113 8.66 -6.27 -7.75
N SER A 114 9.50 -7.13 -7.20
CA SER A 114 9.22 -7.87 -5.97
C SER A 114 9.83 -7.16 -4.78
N TYR A 115 9.00 -6.89 -3.77
CA TYR A 115 9.39 -6.21 -2.53
C TYR A 115 9.15 -7.09 -1.30
N ILE A 116 10.01 -6.92 -0.29
CA ILE A 116 9.59 -7.14 1.10
C ILE A 116 9.04 -5.82 1.61
N GLN A 117 7.81 -5.83 2.13
CA GLN A 117 7.14 -4.65 2.67
C GLN A 117 6.84 -4.84 4.16
N VAL A 118 7.10 -3.79 4.93
CA VAL A 118 6.86 -3.74 6.37
C VAL A 118 5.98 -2.52 6.68
N PRO A 119 4.65 -2.65 6.60
CA PRO A 119 3.75 -1.62 7.12
C PRO A 119 3.66 -1.71 8.64
N VAL A 120 3.66 -0.55 9.30
CA VAL A 120 3.39 -0.38 10.73
C VAL A 120 2.27 0.62 10.89
N MET A 121 1.10 0.17 11.31
CA MET A 121 -0.12 0.95 11.24
C MET A 121 -0.81 1.06 12.60
N ALA A 122 -1.44 2.20 12.84
CA ALA A 122 -2.49 2.32 13.83
C ALA A 122 -3.75 1.62 13.28
N HIS A 123 -4.33 0.73 14.06
CA HIS A 123 -5.54 0.00 13.74
C HIS A 123 -6.64 0.40 14.73
N LEU A 124 -7.69 1.02 14.22
CA LEU A 124 -8.84 1.46 14.98
C LEU A 124 -10.06 0.65 14.53
N ALA A 125 -10.69 -0.07 15.48
CA ALA A 125 -11.84 -0.90 15.17
C ALA A 125 -13.06 -0.48 16.01
N TRP A 126 -14.23 -0.52 15.39
CA TRP A 126 -15.51 -0.23 16.01
C TRP A 126 -16.47 -1.40 15.83
N GLY A 127 -16.95 -1.94 16.92
CA GLY A 127 -17.87 -3.07 16.89
C GLY A 127 -17.61 -4.09 17.98
N ARG A 128 -17.81 -5.36 17.65
CA ARG A 128 -17.70 -6.45 18.63
C ARG A 128 -16.29 -7.03 18.64
N GLU A 129 -15.64 -6.94 19.80
CA GLU A 129 -14.25 -7.34 20.01
C GLU A 129 -14.00 -8.86 19.91
N ARG A 130 -14.87 -9.68 20.47
CA ARG A 130 -14.61 -11.12 20.66
C ARG A 130 -15.49 -12.07 19.86
N LYS A 131 -16.68 -11.63 19.49
CA LYS A 131 -17.63 -12.43 18.71
C LYS A 131 -18.57 -11.53 17.94
N GLY A 132 -18.47 -11.54 16.63
CA GLY A 132 -19.29 -10.76 15.71
C GLY A 132 -18.48 -9.96 14.73
N VAL A 133 -19.01 -8.83 14.30
CA VAL A 133 -18.42 -8.01 13.25
C VAL A 133 -17.98 -6.67 13.83
N ALA A 134 -16.82 -6.19 13.36
CA ALA A 134 -16.33 -4.84 13.59
C ALA A 134 -15.90 -4.23 12.25
N PHE A 135 -16.09 -2.91 12.11
CA PHE A 135 -15.47 -2.12 11.05
C PHE A 135 -14.13 -1.61 11.56
N PHE A 136 -13.12 -1.53 10.70
CA PHE A 136 -11.83 -0.99 11.09
C PHE A 136 -11.22 -0.06 10.04
N VAL A 137 -10.29 0.78 10.51
CA VAL A 137 -9.45 1.64 9.69
C VAL A 137 -8.00 1.44 10.11
N ASN A 138 -7.11 1.33 9.13
CA ASN A 138 -5.67 1.27 9.28
C ASN A 138 -5.02 2.51 8.69
N LEU A 139 -4.03 3.07 9.37
CA LEU A 139 -3.22 4.17 8.85
C LEU A 139 -1.82 4.11 9.42
N GLY A 140 -0.82 4.25 8.57
CA GLY A 140 0.57 4.32 9.04
C GLY A 140 1.61 4.30 7.93
N PRO A 141 2.89 4.40 8.31
CA PRO A 141 3.99 4.26 7.38
C PRO A 141 4.14 2.82 6.88
N GLN A 142 4.60 2.71 5.64
CA GLN A 142 4.98 1.45 5.02
C GLN A 142 6.37 1.60 4.42
N PHE A 143 7.22 0.64 4.71
CA PHE A 143 8.58 0.55 4.18
C PHE A 143 8.69 -0.65 3.26
N GLY A 144 9.49 -0.54 2.20
CA GLY A 144 9.71 -1.58 1.22
C GLY A 144 11.18 -1.72 0.86
N TYR A 145 11.61 -2.94 0.58
CA TYR A 145 12.93 -3.21 0.04
C TYR A 145 12.80 -4.08 -1.22
N CYS A 146 13.34 -3.59 -2.34
CA CYS A 146 13.34 -4.28 -3.62
C CYS A 146 14.24 -5.51 -3.58
N LEU A 147 13.68 -6.67 -3.86
CA LEU A 147 14.40 -7.95 -3.95
C LEU A 147 14.86 -8.25 -5.37
N SER A 148 13.94 -8.09 -6.32
CA SER A 148 14.18 -8.40 -7.72
C SER A 148 13.25 -7.62 -8.62
N GLU A 149 13.66 -7.46 -9.87
CA GLU A 149 12.86 -6.90 -10.94
C GLU A 149 12.79 -7.87 -12.12
N THR A 150 11.68 -7.89 -12.81
CA THR A 150 11.45 -8.70 -13.99
C THR A 150 10.74 -7.86 -15.04
N THR A 151 11.31 -7.77 -16.23
CA THR A 151 10.71 -7.11 -17.38
C THR A 151 10.20 -8.17 -18.34
N LYS A 152 8.95 -8.00 -18.80
CA LYS A 152 8.35 -8.79 -19.88
C LYS A 152 8.05 -7.87 -21.04
N THR A 153 8.59 -8.19 -22.22
CA THR A 153 8.35 -7.48 -23.48
C THR A 153 8.29 -8.49 -24.60
N ASN A 154 7.57 -8.16 -25.65
CA ASN A 154 7.44 -8.98 -26.88
C ASN A 154 8.19 -8.36 -28.06
N PHE A 155 8.98 -7.32 -27.85
CA PHE A 155 9.80 -6.65 -28.85
C PHE A 155 11.21 -6.40 -28.34
N ASN A 156 12.16 -6.21 -29.27
CA ASN A 156 13.49 -5.74 -28.92
C ASN A 156 13.50 -4.21 -28.80
N PHE A 157 14.24 -3.67 -27.84
CA PHE A 157 14.29 -2.22 -27.61
C PHE A 157 14.89 -1.43 -28.78
N SER A 158 15.70 -2.10 -29.64
CA SER A 158 16.24 -1.52 -30.89
C SER A 158 15.19 -1.41 -31.99
N ASP A 159 14.18 -2.29 -32.00
CA ASP A 159 13.21 -2.45 -33.09
C ASP A 159 11.83 -1.90 -32.71
N ARG A 160 11.77 -1.11 -31.63
CA ARG A 160 10.51 -0.49 -31.20
C ARG A 160 9.98 0.51 -32.21
N ASN A 161 8.68 0.51 -32.43
CA ASN A 161 8.01 1.45 -33.32
C ASN A 161 7.76 2.79 -32.60
N MET A 162 8.74 3.69 -32.66
CA MET A 162 8.64 5.04 -32.06
C MET A 162 7.84 6.04 -32.91
N ALA A 163 7.67 5.77 -34.21
CA ALA A 163 7.02 6.70 -35.11
C ALA A 163 5.52 6.82 -34.88
N ASP A 164 4.89 5.71 -34.51
CA ASP A 164 3.44 5.61 -34.30
C ASP A 164 3.02 5.86 -32.85
N ARG A 165 3.97 5.90 -31.89
CA ARG A 165 3.67 6.12 -30.46
C ARG A 165 3.26 7.56 -30.19
N VAL A 166 2.11 7.76 -29.54
CA VAL A 166 1.69 9.08 -29.00
C VAL A 166 2.60 9.52 -27.87
N ASN A 167 2.97 8.61 -26.98
CA ASN A 167 3.88 8.90 -25.89
C ASN A 167 5.30 8.46 -26.24
N PRO A 168 6.23 9.41 -26.51
CA PRO A 168 7.61 9.09 -26.86
C PRO A 168 8.50 8.76 -25.65
N VAL A 169 7.95 8.82 -24.41
CA VAL A 169 8.70 8.54 -23.19
C VAL A 169 8.93 7.05 -23.08
N CYS A 170 10.18 6.62 -23.20
CA CYS A 170 10.59 5.22 -23.16
C CYS A 170 11.89 4.97 -22.37
N ALA A 171 12.38 5.97 -21.64
CA ALA A 171 13.61 5.83 -20.84
C ALA A 171 13.49 4.75 -19.77
N GLN A 172 12.31 4.57 -19.18
CA GLN A 172 12.00 3.56 -18.17
C GLN A 172 12.21 2.11 -18.66
N ASP A 173 12.16 1.87 -19.97
CA ASP A 173 12.31 0.53 -20.55
C ASP A 173 13.66 -0.09 -20.23
N THR A 174 14.71 0.74 -20.24
CA THR A 174 16.11 0.31 -20.09
C THR A 174 16.76 0.77 -18.79
N MET A 175 16.13 1.67 -18.02
CA MET A 175 16.66 2.15 -16.75
C MET A 175 16.58 1.05 -15.68
N ALA A 176 17.69 0.81 -14.95
CA ALA A 176 17.69 -0.03 -13.77
C ALA A 176 17.05 0.70 -12.57
N ILE A 177 16.53 -0.07 -11.60
CA ILE A 177 16.05 0.49 -10.35
C ILE A 177 17.27 0.95 -9.53
N GLU A 178 17.37 2.25 -9.28
CA GLU A 178 18.45 2.84 -8.50
C GLU A 178 18.18 2.76 -7.01
N ASN A 179 16.94 3.12 -6.61
CA ASN A 179 16.54 3.13 -5.21
C ASN A 179 15.82 1.83 -4.84
N LYS A 180 16.55 0.96 -4.14
CA LYS A 180 15.97 -0.30 -3.67
C LYS A 180 15.06 -0.13 -2.45
N PHE A 181 15.20 0.98 -1.72
CA PHE A 181 14.40 1.28 -0.56
C PHE A 181 13.22 2.17 -0.95
N ASP A 182 12.01 1.69 -0.69
CA ASP A 182 10.76 2.39 -0.90
C ASP A 182 10.11 2.71 0.45
N TYR A 183 9.46 3.86 0.54
CA TYR A 183 8.73 4.26 1.73
C TYR A 183 7.53 5.12 1.34
N GLY A 184 6.50 5.06 2.17
CA GLY A 184 5.28 5.81 1.91
C GLY A 184 4.26 5.66 3.03
N ILE A 185 3.03 6.02 2.72
CA ILE A 185 1.91 5.99 3.64
C ILE A 185 0.89 4.98 3.13
N ALA A 186 0.47 4.08 4.01
CA ALA A 186 -0.60 3.13 3.76
C ALA A 186 -1.85 3.52 4.56
N ALA A 187 -2.99 3.51 3.90
CA ALA A 187 -4.29 3.71 4.51
C ALA A 187 -5.25 2.61 4.05
N GLY A 188 -5.99 2.02 4.96
CA GLY A 188 -6.92 0.94 4.65
C GLY A 188 -8.17 0.99 5.50
N ALA A 189 -9.22 0.33 5.03
CA ALA A 189 -10.45 0.13 5.75
C ALA A 189 -11.01 -1.25 5.46
N GLY A 190 -11.76 -1.81 6.40
CA GLY A 190 -12.27 -3.15 6.22
C GLY A 190 -13.23 -3.62 7.29
N LEU A 191 -13.56 -4.91 7.19
CA LEU A 191 -14.42 -5.62 8.13
C LEU A 191 -13.63 -6.72 8.83
N GLU A 192 -13.79 -6.81 10.13
CA GLU A 192 -13.23 -7.85 10.98
C GLU A 192 -14.37 -8.75 11.48
N PHE A 193 -14.23 -10.04 11.24
CA PHE A 193 -15.11 -11.09 11.72
C PHE A 193 -14.41 -11.85 12.84
N SER A 194 -14.83 -11.62 14.07
CA SER A 194 -14.26 -12.28 15.26
C SER A 194 -15.09 -13.50 15.63
N ILE A 195 -14.45 -14.68 15.70
CA ILE A 195 -15.06 -15.94 16.10
C ILE A 195 -14.39 -16.40 17.38
N SER A 196 -15.18 -16.55 18.44
CA SER A 196 -14.67 -16.96 19.74
C SER A 196 -13.91 -18.29 19.68
N ARG A 197 -12.70 -18.32 20.21
CA ARG A 197 -11.76 -19.46 20.24
C ARG A 197 -11.14 -19.85 18.88
N VAL A 198 -11.57 -19.24 17.78
CA VAL A 198 -11.00 -19.48 16.44
C VAL A 198 -10.00 -18.39 16.11
N GLY A 199 -10.40 -17.12 16.18
CA GLY A 199 -9.57 -15.98 15.83
C GLY A 199 -10.35 -14.91 15.08
N HIS A 200 -9.63 -14.11 14.29
CA HIS A 200 -10.15 -12.95 13.61
C HIS A 200 -9.84 -13.04 12.11
N PHE A 201 -10.86 -12.85 11.29
CA PHE A 201 -10.74 -12.75 9.83
C PHE A 201 -10.96 -11.29 9.43
N LEU A 202 -9.96 -10.68 8.80
CA LEU A 202 -10.01 -9.29 8.38
C LEU A 202 -10.05 -9.27 6.84
N LEU A 203 -11.06 -8.60 6.28
CA LEU A 203 -11.13 -8.25 4.85
C LEU A 203 -10.84 -6.77 4.74
N GLU A 204 -9.76 -6.40 4.06
CA GLU A 204 -9.24 -5.04 3.98
C GLU A 204 -9.07 -4.59 2.53
N GLY A 205 -9.55 -3.37 2.21
CA GLY A 205 -9.13 -2.60 1.06
C GLY A 205 -8.08 -1.58 1.51
N ARG A 206 -6.87 -1.61 0.93
CA ARG A 206 -5.75 -0.75 1.31
C ARG A 206 -5.24 0.04 0.11
N TYR A 207 -4.94 1.30 0.33
CA TYR A 207 -4.23 2.17 -0.60
C TYR A 207 -2.85 2.49 -0.05
N TYR A 208 -1.83 2.36 -0.88
CA TYR A 208 -0.46 2.76 -0.59
C TYR A 208 -0.04 3.87 -1.53
N TYR A 209 0.48 4.95 -0.95
CA TYR A 209 1.09 6.07 -1.66
C TYR A 209 2.57 6.12 -1.35
N GLY A 210 3.41 5.77 -2.35
CA GLY A 210 4.85 5.83 -2.25
C GLY A 210 5.35 7.28 -2.26
N LEU A 211 6.27 7.59 -1.39
CA LEU A 211 6.97 8.88 -1.31
C LEU A 211 8.39 8.77 -1.89
N GLY A 212 8.94 7.56 -1.93
CA GLY A 212 10.22 7.28 -2.56
C GLY A 212 10.13 7.22 -4.07
N ASN A 213 11.21 7.61 -4.78
CA ASN A 213 11.37 7.43 -6.22
C ASN A 213 12.07 6.11 -6.50
N ILE A 214 11.62 5.38 -7.54
CA ILE A 214 12.26 4.13 -8.01
C ILE A 214 13.58 4.43 -8.71
N TYR A 215 13.57 5.46 -9.54
CA TYR A 215 14.75 6.02 -10.20
C TYR A 215 15.33 7.16 -9.36
N GLY A 216 16.45 7.72 -9.79
CA GLY A 216 17.06 8.85 -9.10
C GLY A 216 16.11 10.04 -8.91
N ASP A 217 16.40 10.90 -7.97
CA ASP A 217 15.57 12.05 -7.57
C ASP A 217 16.29 13.40 -7.81
N SER A 218 17.42 13.37 -8.51
CA SER A 218 18.16 14.58 -8.84
C SER A 218 17.56 15.29 -10.05
N LYS A 219 17.82 16.60 -10.18
CA LYS A 219 17.41 17.39 -11.36
C LYS A 219 18.09 16.93 -12.67
N ARG A 220 19.08 16.05 -12.59
CA ARG A 220 19.81 15.50 -13.74
C ARG A 220 19.20 14.19 -14.24
N ASP A 221 18.34 13.57 -13.43
CA ASP A 221 17.70 12.32 -13.78
C ASP A 221 16.59 12.56 -14.79
N TYR A 222 16.34 11.57 -15.64
CA TYR A 222 15.31 11.65 -16.67
C TYR A 222 13.92 11.86 -16.07
N PHE A 223 13.63 11.16 -14.95
CA PHE A 223 12.36 11.29 -14.23
C PHE A 223 12.53 12.17 -12.99
N GLY A 224 11.78 13.26 -12.93
CA GLY A 224 11.67 14.10 -11.73
C GLY A 224 10.85 13.46 -10.61
N SER A 225 10.00 12.46 -10.93
CA SER A 225 9.32 11.60 -9.97
C SER A 225 8.98 10.24 -10.57
N SER A 226 9.04 9.20 -9.73
CA SER A 226 8.72 7.81 -10.09
C SER A 226 8.20 7.06 -8.86
N ASN A 227 7.02 7.48 -8.35
CA ASN A 227 6.47 6.99 -7.08
C ASN A 227 5.43 5.89 -7.30
N PHE A 228 5.41 4.90 -6.44
CA PHE A 228 4.37 3.86 -6.47
C PHE A 228 3.01 4.35 -5.98
N ASN A 229 1.98 3.88 -6.67
CA ASN A 229 0.61 3.86 -6.19
C ASN A 229 0.12 2.41 -6.23
N ASN A 230 -0.43 1.91 -5.15
CA ASN A 230 -0.93 0.55 -5.09
C ASN A 230 -2.26 0.48 -4.34
N ILE A 231 -3.23 -0.18 -4.96
CA ILE A 231 -4.48 -0.57 -4.32
C ILE A 231 -4.40 -2.06 -4.07
N SER A 232 -4.70 -2.51 -2.87
CA SER A 232 -4.70 -3.93 -2.55
C SER A 232 -5.99 -4.35 -1.84
N VAL A 233 -6.44 -5.56 -2.15
CA VAL A 233 -7.51 -6.25 -1.42
C VAL A 233 -6.87 -7.42 -0.70
N LYS A 234 -7.05 -7.48 0.61
CA LYS A 234 -6.34 -8.42 1.50
C LYS A 234 -7.33 -9.18 2.38
N LEU A 235 -7.04 -10.45 2.58
CA LEU A 235 -7.65 -11.28 3.60
C LEU A 235 -6.57 -11.64 4.62
N THR A 236 -6.84 -11.39 5.90
CA THR A 236 -5.93 -11.72 7.01
C THR A 236 -6.64 -12.61 8.00
N TYR A 237 -5.96 -13.65 8.45
CA TYR A 237 -6.37 -14.46 9.59
C TYR A 237 -5.42 -14.21 10.76
N LEU A 238 -5.97 -13.82 11.92
CA LEU A 238 -5.22 -13.59 13.16
C LEU A 238 -5.67 -14.58 14.22
N PHE A 239 -4.68 -15.18 14.87
CA PHE A 239 -4.87 -16.06 16.01
C PHE A 239 -4.37 -15.36 17.28
N ASP A 240 -5.18 -15.37 18.36
CA ASP A 240 -4.81 -14.74 19.63
C ASP A 240 -3.89 -15.64 20.45
N ILE A 241 -2.71 -15.12 20.77
CA ILE A 241 -1.72 -15.77 21.63
C ILE A 241 -1.93 -15.35 23.08
N VAL A 242 -2.10 -14.04 23.30
CA VAL A 242 -2.33 -13.47 24.63
C VAL A 242 -3.68 -12.77 24.62
N ARG A 243 -4.49 -13.01 25.64
CA ARG A 243 -5.78 -12.34 25.84
C ARG A 243 -5.87 -11.82 27.26
N THR A 244 -6.26 -10.56 27.40
CA THR A 244 -6.60 -9.98 28.69
C THR A 244 -7.80 -10.71 29.28
N LYS A 245 -7.65 -11.28 30.46
CA LYS A 245 -8.79 -11.80 31.24
C LYS A 245 -9.58 -10.60 31.73
N ASN A 246 -10.89 -10.53 31.38
CA ASN A 246 -11.76 -9.53 31.98
C ASN A 246 -11.86 -9.87 33.48
N GLU A 247 -11.20 -9.11 34.32
CA GLU A 247 -11.58 -9.05 35.73
C GLU A 247 -12.98 -8.44 35.75
N LYS A 248 -13.95 -9.24 36.23
CA LYS A 248 -15.26 -8.69 36.55
C LYS A 248 -15.01 -7.65 37.62
N ILE A 249 -15.22 -6.38 37.27
CA ILE A 249 -15.30 -5.32 38.27
C ILE A 249 -16.40 -5.76 39.24
N LYS A 250 -15.99 -6.07 40.47
CA LYS A 250 -16.89 -6.33 41.60
C LYS A 250 -17.54 -5.04 42.02
#